data_2b10607a473f209f5873f605f49db781
#
_entry.id   2b10607a473f209f5873f605f49db781
#
_cell.length_a   1.000
_cell.length_b   1.000
_cell.length_c   1.000
_cell.angle_alpha   90.00
_cell.angle_beta   90.00
_cell.angle_gamma   90.00
#
_symmetry.space_group_name_H-M   'P 1'
#
loop_
_entity.id
_entity.type
_entity.pdbx_description
1 polymer ?
#
loop_
_entity_poly.entity_id
_entity_poly.type
_entity_poly.pdbx_seq_one_letter_code
_entity_poly.pdbx_strand_id
1 'polypeptide(L)'
;MQRYLRNIDWWLVGAVCALVGIGLMLIASATHSYAVARGEAWFVERQGIFFGINVLLVIFCLRFDYRLLQQIAKPLYIFNLVLLLAVMFVGHSALGAQRWIQIGPVTIQPSEFAKAIIIICLAAFLAKRAELYTDFTDYLPAVAYVFVPFVLVMRQPDLGTSLVFAVITLGMLIISGFKMRWLAMLSGAFVVLLPAFWMILKEYQKNRIRVFLDPELDPFGAGYHVIQSKIAIGSGLLTGKGWFSGTQSQLNFLPENHTDFVFAVAGEEFGFIGVCVILFLYGIIIWRGLTIALNAEDDFGTLLACLLYTSPSPRD
;
A
#
# COMPACT_ATOMS: atom_id res chain seq x y z
N MET A 1 13.04 1.21 -30.01
CA MET A 1 12.84 2.30 -29.05
C MET A 1 11.61 3.16 -29.35
N GLN A 2 11.45 3.71 -30.57
CA GLN A 2 10.25 4.50 -30.94
C GLN A 2 8.90 3.74 -30.81
N ARG A 3 8.88 2.44 -31.03
CA ARG A 3 7.65 1.60 -30.93
C ARG A 3 7.16 1.46 -29.48
N TYR A 4 8.07 1.42 -28.50
CA TYR A 4 7.75 1.36 -27.07
C TYR A 4 7.22 2.71 -26.56
N LEU A 5 7.84 3.82 -26.96
CA LEU A 5 7.42 5.16 -26.55
C LEU A 5 6.01 5.53 -27.04
N ARG A 6 5.56 4.98 -28.16
CA ARG A 6 4.22 5.22 -28.73
C ARG A 6 3.11 4.55 -27.94
N ASN A 7 3.42 3.47 -27.20
CA ASN A 7 2.45 2.69 -26.41
C ASN A 7 2.46 3.06 -24.93
N ILE A 8 3.29 4.04 -24.52
CA ILE A 8 3.30 4.50 -23.12
C ILE A 8 2.05 5.34 -22.85
N ASP A 9 1.40 5.06 -21.74
CA ASP A 9 0.30 5.86 -21.24
C ASP A 9 0.81 7.11 -20.55
N TRP A 10 0.87 8.21 -21.30
CA TRP A 10 1.39 9.49 -20.81
C TRP A 10 0.54 10.11 -19.71
N TRP A 11 -0.76 9.82 -19.65
CA TRP A 11 -1.62 10.26 -18.55
C TRP A 11 -1.23 9.60 -17.24
N LEU A 12 -0.96 8.29 -17.29
CA LEU A 12 -0.49 7.54 -16.13
C LEU A 12 0.86 8.04 -15.66
N VAL A 13 1.83 8.15 -16.56
CA VAL A 13 3.19 8.63 -16.24
C VAL A 13 3.13 10.05 -15.69
N GLY A 14 2.35 10.94 -16.30
CA GLY A 14 2.18 12.32 -15.84
C GLY A 14 1.59 12.39 -14.42
N ALA A 15 0.54 11.59 -14.15
CA ALA A 15 -0.09 11.56 -12.83
C ALA A 15 0.87 11.04 -11.75
N VAL A 16 1.63 9.97 -12.05
CA VAL A 16 2.63 9.42 -11.12
C VAL A 16 3.74 10.44 -10.85
N CYS A 17 4.31 11.06 -11.88
CA CYS A 17 5.34 12.09 -11.72
C CYS A 17 4.84 13.30 -10.93
N ALA A 18 3.60 13.74 -11.17
CA ALA A 18 2.98 14.83 -10.43
C ALA A 18 2.81 14.47 -8.94
N LEU A 19 2.32 13.26 -8.63
CA LEU A 19 2.18 12.80 -7.24
C LEU A 19 3.53 12.69 -6.54
N VAL A 20 4.56 12.17 -7.21
CA VAL A 20 5.91 12.10 -6.65
C VAL A 20 6.47 13.50 -6.42
N GLY A 21 6.27 14.43 -7.35
CA GLY A 21 6.66 15.83 -7.17
C GLY A 21 5.99 16.49 -5.97
N ILE A 22 4.66 16.33 -5.83
CA ILE A 22 3.90 16.79 -4.65
C ILE A 22 4.42 16.13 -3.38
N GLY A 23 4.67 14.82 -3.41
CA GLY A 23 5.21 14.07 -2.26
C GLY A 23 6.58 14.61 -1.82
N LEU A 24 7.49 14.88 -2.75
CA LEU A 24 8.79 15.50 -2.45
C LEU A 24 8.64 16.90 -1.83
N MET A 25 7.72 17.72 -2.33
CA MET A 25 7.42 19.04 -1.77
C MET A 25 6.90 18.94 -0.33
N LEU A 26 5.99 17.97 -0.07
CA LEU A 26 5.43 17.74 1.26
C LEU A 26 6.47 17.20 2.24
N ILE A 27 7.31 16.24 1.83
CA ILE A 27 8.40 15.73 2.66
C ILE A 27 9.40 16.84 2.98
N ALA A 28 9.75 17.68 1.99
CA ALA A 28 10.62 18.83 2.21
C ALA A 28 10.06 19.77 3.28
N SER A 29 8.75 20.05 3.22
CA SER A 29 8.10 20.90 4.20
C SER A 29 7.99 20.22 5.56
N ALA A 30 7.51 18.97 5.62
CA ALA A 30 7.35 18.22 6.86
C ALA A 30 8.67 18.01 7.61
N THR A 31 9.80 17.92 6.91
CA THR A 31 11.13 17.72 7.50
C THR A 31 11.96 18.99 7.64
N HIS A 32 11.38 20.15 7.31
CA HIS A 32 12.12 21.43 7.33
C HIS A 32 12.70 21.76 8.69
N SER A 33 11.94 21.58 9.77
CA SER A 33 12.42 21.81 11.13
C SER A 33 13.61 20.91 11.49
N TYR A 34 13.63 19.66 11.04
CA TYR A 34 14.75 18.74 11.22
C TYR A 34 15.94 19.12 10.35
N ALA A 35 15.71 19.55 9.10
CA ALA A 35 16.74 19.98 8.17
C ALA A 35 17.47 21.23 8.69
N VAL A 36 16.74 22.20 9.22
CA VAL A 36 17.32 23.42 9.83
C VAL A 36 18.12 23.06 11.09
N ALA A 37 17.62 22.15 11.93
CA ALA A 37 18.30 21.77 13.18
C ALA A 37 19.58 20.95 12.95
N ARG A 38 19.65 20.14 11.89
CA ARG A 38 20.78 19.23 11.59
C ARG A 38 21.63 19.66 10.41
N GLY A 39 21.19 20.65 9.64
CA GLY A 39 21.89 21.12 8.42
C GLY A 39 21.82 20.14 7.23
N GLU A 40 20.92 19.16 7.27
CA GLU A 40 20.86 18.10 6.27
C GLU A 40 19.42 17.92 5.73
N ALA A 41 19.26 17.94 4.41
CA ALA A 41 18.00 17.61 3.71
C ALA A 41 17.87 16.09 3.44
N TRP A 42 18.35 15.24 4.34
CA TRP A 42 18.56 13.81 4.16
C TRP A 42 17.31 13.06 3.68
N PHE A 43 16.13 13.40 4.21
CA PHE A 43 14.89 12.74 3.81
C PHE A 43 14.52 12.99 2.34
N VAL A 44 14.65 14.23 1.89
CA VAL A 44 14.34 14.62 0.51
C VAL A 44 15.33 14.03 -0.47
N GLU A 45 16.63 14.07 -0.12
CA GLU A 45 17.70 13.48 -0.95
C GLU A 45 17.51 11.98 -1.11
N ARG A 46 17.22 11.28 -0.01
CA ARG A 46 16.95 9.85 0.00
C ARG A 46 15.75 9.50 -0.87
N GLN A 47 14.66 10.23 -0.74
CA GLN A 47 13.45 10.02 -1.55
C GLN A 47 13.73 10.29 -3.04
N GLY A 48 14.49 11.35 -3.36
CA GLY A 48 14.91 11.64 -4.73
C GLY A 48 15.78 10.54 -5.34
N ILE A 49 16.71 9.97 -4.57
CA ILE A 49 17.55 8.84 -5.00
C ILE A 49 16.68 7.63 -5.28
N PHE A 50 15.76 7.27 -4.37
CA PHE A 50 14.84 6.15 -4.58
C PHE A 50 13.93 6.36 -5.78
N PHE A 51 13.45 7.59 -6.02
CA PHE A 51 12.71 7.90 -7.24
C PHE A 51 13.55 7.64 -8.50
N GLY A 52 14.80 8.09 -8.52
CA GLY A 52 15.73 7.81 -9.63
C GLY A 52 15.95 6.31 -9.86
N ILE A 53 16.16 5.55 -8.79
CA ILE A 53 16.29 4.08 -8.85
C ILE A 53 15.02 3.45 -9.40
N ASN A 54 13.83 3.88 -8.94
CA ASN A 54 12.56 3.38 -9.43
C ASN A 54 12.34 3.67 -10.91
N VAL A 55 12.69 4.87 -11.40
CA VAL A 55 12.63 5.19 -12.84
C VAL A 55 13.53 4.24 -13.65
N LEU A 56 14.75 3.99 -13.20
CA LEU A 56 15.66 3.03 -13.86
C LEU A 56 15.08 1.63 -13.86
N LEU A 57 14.49 1.20 -12.73
CA LEU A 57 13.83 -0.10 -12.60
C LEU A 57 12.66 -0.23 -13.59
N VAL A 58 11.81 0.81 -13.70
CA VAL A 58 10.70 0.82 -14.66
C VAL A 58 11.21 0.71 -16.09
N ILE A 59 12.25 1.48 -16.47
CA ILE A 59 12.86 1.39 -17.80
C ILE A 59 13.42 -0.01 -18.06
N PHE A 60 14.02 -0.64 -17.05
CA PHE A 60 14.51 -2.02 -17.13
C PHE A 60 13.35 -3.00 -17.32
N CYS A 61 12.29 -2.90 -16.52
CA CYS A 61 11.11 -3.77 -16.61
C CYS A 61 10.39 -3.66 -17.95
N LEU A 62 10.36 -2.48 -18.58
CA LEU A 62 9.78 -2.29 -19.91
C LEU A 62 10.47 -3.09 -21.03
N ARG A 63 11.66 -3.65 -20.78
CA ARG A 63 12.37 -4.51 -21.75
C ARG A 63 11.99 -5.97 -21.69
N PHE A 64 11.27 -6.37 -20.63
CA PHE A 64 10.84 -7.74 -20.44
C PHE A 64 9.35 -7.90 -20.73
N ASP A 65 9.00 -9.05 -21.30
CA ASP A 65 7.62 -9.44 -21.45
C ASP A 65 7.07 -9.85 -20.05
N TYR A 66 5.95 -9.24 -19.63
CA TYR A 66 5.30 -9.57 -18.36
C TYR A 66 4.91 -11.05 -18.25
N ARG A 67 4.74 -11.76 -19.40
CA ARG A 67 4.47 -13.20 -19.46
C ARG A 67 5.58 -14.05 -18.84
N LEU A 68 6.82 -13.53 -18.78
CA LEU A 68 7.91 -14.19 -18.06
C LEU A 68 7.60 -14.32 -16.57
N LEU A 69 6.94 -13.32 -15.97
CA LEU A 69 6.52 -13.36 -14.57
C LEU A 69 5.59 -14.55 -14.28
N GLN A 70 4.73 -14.90 -15.26
CA GLN A 70 3.86 -16.06 -15.13
C GLN A 70 4.67 -17.38 -15.10
N GLN A 71 5.77 -17.47 -15.85
CA GLN A 71 6.61 -18.67 -15.90
C GLN A 71 7.38 -18.85 -14.59
N ILE A 72 7.89 -17.75 -14.02
CA ILE A 72 8.68 -17.77 -12.79
C ILE A 72 7.81 -17.64 -11.52
N ALA A 73 6.48 -17.61 -11.62
CA ALA A 73 5.58 -17.42 -10.48
C ALA A 73 5.81 -18.47 -9.37
N LYS A 74 6.02 -19.76 -9.73
CA LYS A 74 6.27 -20.81 -8.73
C LYS A 74 7.56 -20.60 -7.94
N PRO A 75 8.75 -20.44 -8.57
CA PRO A 75 9.98 -20.16 -7.83
C PRO A 75 9.89 -18.84 -7.04
N LEU A 76 9.21 -17.83 -7.59
CA LEU A 76 9.00 -16.55 -6.91
C LEU A 76 8.15 -16.70 -5.64
N TYR A 77 7.11 -17.54 -5.68
CA TYR A 77 6.30 -17.88 -4.51
C TYR A 77 7.11 -18.58 -3.42
N ILE A 78 7.92 -19.58 -3.79
CA ILE A 78 8.79 -20.29 -2.84
C ILE A 78 9.78 -19.33 -2.23
N PHE A 79 10.41 -18.47 -3.04
CA PHE A 79 11.33 -17.44 -2.58
C PHE A 79 10.65 -16.50 -1.57
N ASN A 80 9.42 -16.06 -1.85
CA ASN A 80 8.63 -15.24 -0.93
C ASN A 80 8.40 -15.92 0.41
N LEU A 81 8.00 -17.21 0.40
CA LEU A 81 7.80 -17.97 1.63
C LEU A 81 9.09 -18.09 2.44
N VAL A 82 10.21 -18.36 1.77
CA VAL A 82 11.54 -18.44 2.43
C VAL A 82 11.91 -17.10 3.06
N LEU A 83 11.69 -15.98 2.35
CA LEU A 83 11.96 -14.64 2.90
C LEU A 83 11.08 -14.33 4.13
N LEU A 84 9.78 -14.64 4.06
CA LEU A 84 8.87 -14.43 5.18
C LEU A 84 9.22 -15.30 6.38
N LEU A 85 9.67 -16.54 6.15
CA LEU A 85 10.17 -17.41 7.21
C LEU A 85 11.50 -16.90 7.78
N ALA A 86 12.44 -16.48 6.92
CA ALA A 86 13.75 -16.00 7.36
C ALA A 86 13.64 -14.81 8.31
N VAL A 87 12.71 -13.88 8.06
CA VAL A 87 12.46 -12.74 8.96
C VAL A 87 12.07 -13.17 10.36
N MET A 88 11.36 -14.28 10.52
CA MET A 88 10.95 -14.76 11.85
C MET A 88 12.15 -15.23 12.70
N PHE A 89 13.26 -15.61 12.05
CA PHE A 89 14.47 -16.11 12.73
C PHE A 89 15.60 -15.07 12.80
N VAL A 90 15.75 -14.26 11.75
CA VAL A 90 16.88 -13.32 11.59
C VAL A 90 16.46 -11.86 11.75
N GLY A 91 15.15 -11.58 11.79
CA GLY A 91 14.62 -10.23 11.83
C GLY A 91 14.98 -9.46 13.11
N HIS A 92 15.27 -8.18 12.95
CA HIS A 92 15.41 -7.24 14.06
C HIS A 92 14.03 -6.85 14.61
N SER A 93 13.91 -6.84 15.92
CA SER A 93 12.71 -6.36 16.60
C SER A 93 12.76 -4.83 16.73
N ALA A 94 11.95 -4.14 15.95
CA ALA A 94 11.67 -2.74 16.16
C ALA A 94 10.21 -2.60 16.62
N LEU A 95 9.97 -1.78 17.65
CA LEU A 95 8.64 -1.52 18.22
C LEU A 95 7.86 -2.80 18.64
N GLY A 96 8.59 -3.84 19.09
CA GLY A 96 7.99 -5.08 19.57
C GLY A 96 7.57 -6.10 18.50
N ALA A 97 7.95 -5.89 17.25
CA ALA A 97 7.68 -6.84 16.16
C ALA A 97 8.94 -7.10 15.32
N GLN A 98 9.21 -8.38 15.03
CA GLN A 98 10.32 -8.80 14.15
C GLN A 98 9.84 -8.77 12.69
N ARG A 99 10.08 -7.66 12.00
CA ARG A 99 9.59 -7.46 10.61
C ARG A 99 10.68 -7.01 9.65
N TRP A 100 11.82 -6.56 10.18
CA TRP A 100 12.85 -5.87 9.42
C TRP A 100 14.11 -6.71 9.32
N ILE A 101 14.69 -6.79 8.14
CA ILE A 101 16.04 -7.32 7.93
C ILE A 101 16.95 -6.11 7.69
N GLN A 102 17.98 -5.97 8.51
CA GLN A 102 18.97 -4.94 8.34
C GLN A 102 20.13 -5.47 7.50
N ILE A 103 20.36 -4.86 6.34
CA ILE A 103 21.48 -5.17 5.44
C ILE A 103 22.35 -3.92 5.36
N GLY A 104 23.37 -3.84 6.23
CA GLY A 104 24.19 -2.63 6.34
C GLY A 104 23.35 -1.42 6.81
N PRO A 105 23.40 -0.29 6.08
CA PRO A 105 22.62 0.91 6.43
C PRO A 105 21.16 0.86 5.98
N VAL A 106 20.75 -0.17 5.23
CA VAL A 106 19.41 -0.30 4.67
C VAL A 106 18.60 -1.32 5.45
N THR A 107 17.40 -0.92 5.88
CA THR A 107 16.39 -1.80 6.46
C THR A 107 15.38 -2.18 5.41
N ILE A 108 15.15 -3.48 5.25
CA ILE A 108 14.21 -4.04 4.28
C ILE A 108 13.12 -4.79 5.02
N GLN A 109 11.87 -4.55 4.64
CA GLN A 109 10.73 -5.30 5.15
C GLN A 109 10.25 -6.28 4.08
N PRO A 110 10.46 -7.59 4.24
CA PRO A 110 10.07 -8.60 3.25
C PRO A 110 8.59 -8.65 2.95
N SER A 111 7.73 -8.35 3.91
CA SER A 111 6.28 -8.31 3.69
C SER A 111 5.83 -7.23 2.70
N GLU A 112 6.62 -6.18 2.47
CA GLU A 112 6.35 -5.16 1.46
C GLU A 112 6.48 -5.75 0.04
N PHE A 113 7.58 -6.48 -0.21
CA PHE A 113 7.78 -7.18 -1.48
C PHE A 113 6.78 -8.32 -1.67
N ALA A 114 6.40 -8.97 -0.58
CA ALA A 114 5.45 -10.07 -0.60
C ALA A 114 4.09 -9.66 -1.20
N LYS A 115 3.65 -8.41 -1.04
CA LYS A 115 2.41 -7.90 -1.67
C LYS A 115 2.47 -8.01 -3.20
N ALA A 116 3.51 -7.48 -3.80
CA ALA A 116 3.70 -7.53 -5.25
C ALA A 116 3.90 -8.98 -5.74
N ILE A 117 4.68 -9.78 -5.02
CA ILE A 117 4.92 -11.19 -5.35
C ILE A 117 3.63 -11.98 -5.31
N ILE A 118 2.77 -11.78 -4.30
CA ILE A 118 1.48 -12.46 -4.18
C ILE A 118 0.55 -12.07 -5.32
N ILE A 119 0.52 -10.80 -5.73
CA ILE A 119 -0.27 -10.36 -6.88
C ILE A 119 0.16 -11.14 -8.13
N ILE A 120 1.47 -11.20 -8.43
CA ILE A 120 2.00 -11.92 -9.58
C ILE A 120 1.67 -13.42 -9.51
N CYS A 121 1.91 -14.02 -8.34
CA CYS A 121 1.74 -15.46 -8.16
C CYS A 121 0.27 -15.88 -8.21
N LEU A 122 -0.62 -15.12 -7.59
CA LEU A 122 -2.05 -15.38 -7.58
C LEU A 122 -2.67 -15.13 -8.96
N ALA A 123 -2.24 -14.05 -9.66
CA ALA A 123 -2.64 -13.81 -11.06
C ALA A 123 -2.27 -14.98 -11.97
N ALA A 124 -1.03 -15.48 -11.86
CA ALA A 124 -0.58 -16.64 -12.62
C ALA A 124 -1.35 -17.92 -12.27
N PHE A 125 -1.73 -18.07 -11.00
CA PHE A 125 -2.51 -19.22 -10.54
C PHE A 125 -3.95 -19.19 -11.07
N LEU A 126 -4.62 -18.03 -10.97
CA LEU A 126 -5.99 -17.83 -11.43
C LEU A 126 -6.10 -17.91 -12.95
N ALA A 127 -5.21 -17.23 -13.69
CA ALA A 127 -5.22 -17.23 -15.15
C ALA A 127 -5.07 -18.65 -15.74
N LYS A 128 -4.30 -19.54 -15.13
CA LYS A 128 -4.14 -20.94 -15.56
C LYS A 128 -5.39 -21.79 -15.39
N ARG A 129 -6.34 -21.35 -14.61
CA ARG A 129 -7.55 -22.10 -14.21
C ARG A 129 -8.83 -21.36 -14.56
N ALA A 130 -8.77 -20.31 -15.37
CA ALA A 130 -9.91 -19.45 -15.67
C ALA A 130 -11.16 -20.22 -16.13
N GLU A 131 -10.97 -21.26 -16.94
CA GLU A 131 -12.07 -22.11 -17.45
C GLU A 131 -12.68 -23.05 -16.39
N LEU A 132 -12.01 -23.26 -15.25
CA LEU A 132 -12.42 -24.20 -14.20
C LEU A 132 -13.27 -23.54 -13.10
N TYR A 133 -13.36 -22.22 -13.08
CA TYR A 133 -14.03 -21.47 -12.00
C TYR A 133 -15.53 -21.34 -12.23
N THR A 134 -16.29 -22.34 -11.84
CA THR A 134 -17.78 -22.35 -11.93
C THR A 134 -18.45 -22.25 -10.57
N ASP A 135 -17.92 -22.93 -9.57
CA ASP A 135 -18.49 -23.02 -8.23
C ASP A 135 -17.58 -22.42 -7.15
N PHE A 136 -18.15 -22.22 -5.96
CA PHE A 136 -17.44 -21.67 -4.82
C PHE A 136 -16.19 -22.49 -4.44
N THR A 137 -16.29 -23.80 -4.51
CA THR A 137 -15.22 -24.74 -4.14
C THR A 137 -14.00 -24.64 -5.03
N ASP A 138 -14.16 -24.18 -6.27
CA ASP A 138 -13.08 -24.08 -7.25
C ASP A 138 -12.11 -22.95 -6.88
N TYR A 139 -12.57 -21.97 -6.12
CA TYR A 139 -11.75 -20.86 -5.64
C TYR A 139 -10.99 -21.19 -4.34
N LEU A 140 -11.36 -22.25 -3.61
CA LEU A 140 -10.68 -22.64 -2.36
C LEU A 140 -9.16 -22.85 -2.51
N PRO A 141 -8.66 -23.47 -3.59
CA PRO A 141 -7.22 -23.60 -3.78
C PRO A 141 -6.50 -22.25 -3.96
N ALA A 142 -7.15 -21.24 -4.55
CA ALA A 142 -6.58 -19.89 -4.67
C ALA A 142 -6.49 -19.21 -3.29
N VAL A 143 -7.54 -19.35 -2.48
CA VAL A 143 -7.55 -18.84 -1.10
C VAL A 143 -6.49 -19.57 -0.26
N ALA A 144 -6.39 -20.90 -0.34
CA ALA A 144 -5.38 -21.68 0.35
C ALA A 144 -3.95 -21.29 -0.05
N TYR A 145 -3.75 -20.93 -1.33
CA TYR A 145 -2.47 -20.47 -1.84
C TYR A 145 -1.98 -19.18 -1.16
N VAL A 146 -2.88 -18.22 -0.89
CA VAL A 146 -2.54 -16.97 -0.19
C VAL A 146 -2.58 -17.13 1.32
N PHE A 147 -3.33 -18.10 1.84
CA PHE A 147 -3.47 -18.32 3.27
C PHE A 147 -2.14 -18.61 3.98
N VAL A 148 -1.21 -19.32 3.32
CA VAL A 148 0.11 -19.61 3.89
C VAL A 148 0.93 -18.33 4.16
N PRO A 149 1.21 -17.45 3.17
CA PRO A 149 1.91 -16.19 3.43
C PRO A 149 1.12 -15.26 4.36
N PHE A 150 -0.21 -15.26 4.30
CA PHE A 150 -1.07 -14.51 5.21
C PHE A 150 -0.81 -14.89 6.68
N VAL A 151 -0.82 -16.18 7.00
CA VAL A 151 -0.55 -16.66 8.37
C VAL A 151 0.87 -16.34 8.82
N LEU A 152 1.86 -16.43 7.91
CA LEU A 152 3.23 -16.08 8.24
C LEU A 152 3.37 -14.60 8.63
N VAL A 153 2.72 -13.70 7.87
CA VAL A 153 2.73 -12.25 8.16
C VAL A 153 1.93 -11.94 9.43
N MET A 154 0.80 -12.60 9.64
CA MET A 154 0.05 -12.47 10.92
C MET A 154 0.89 -12.85 12.14
N ARG A 155 1.75 -13.87 12.02
CA ARG A 155 2.66 -14.27 13.10
C ARG A 155 3.79 -13.29 13.36
N GLN A 156 4.09 -12.40 12.42
CA GLN A 156 5.02 -11.27 12.58
C GLN A 156 4.36 -10.04 13.22
N PRO A 157 3.30 -10.17 13.98
CA PRO A 157 2.21 -9.24 14.39
C PRO A 157 1.96 -8.07 13.42
N ASP A 158 1.94 -8.34 12.10
CA ASP A 158 1.66 -7.35 11.06
C ASP A 158 0.23 -7.49 10.52
N LEU A 159 -0.73 -6.95 11.28
CA LEU A 159 -2.14 -6.98 10.91
C LEU A 159 -2.43 -6.15 9.66
N GLY A 160 -1.72 -5.02 9.48
CA GLY A 160 -1.91 -4.13 8.33
C GLY A 160 -1.63 -4.85 7.02
N THR A 161 -0.45 -5.43 6.87
CA THR A 161 -0.05 -6.16 5.66
C THR A 161 -0.89 -7.43 5.47
N SER A 162 -1.27 -8.12 6.55
CA SER A 162 -2.17 -9.29 6.46
C SER A 162 -3.53 -8.90 5.88
N LEU A 163 -4.10 -7.78 6.30
CA LEU A 163 -5.37 -7.27 5.77
C LEU A 163 -5.24 -6.92 4.28
N VAL A 164 -4.12 -6.33 3.87
CA VAL A 164 -3.84 -6.04 2.46
C VAL A 164 -3.84 -7.33 1.62
N PHE A 165 -3.26 -8.44 2.12
CA PHE A 165 -3.31 -9.74 1.42
C PHE A 165 -4.76 -10.24 1.26
N ALA A 166 -5.60 -10.07 2.27
CA ALA A 166 -7.01 -10.43 2.17
C ALA A 166 -7.74 -9.58 1.11
N VAL A 167 -7.49 -8.26 1.09
CA VAL A 167 -8.08 -7.34 0.09
C VAL A 167 -7.59 -7.67 -1.33
N ILE A 168 -6.29 -7.92 -1.52
CA ILE A 168 -5.72 -8.34 -2.80
C ILE A 168 -6.40 -9.63 -3.27
N THR A 169 -6.50 -10.64 -2.39
CA THR A 169 -7.11 -11.93 -2.73
C THR A 169 -8.56 -11.73 -3.14
N LEU A 170 -9.34 -10.99 -2.37
CA LEU A 170 -10.74 -10.73 -2.66
C LEU A 170 -10.91 -9.99 -3.98
N GLY A 171 -10.12 -8.94 -4.23
CA GLY A 171 -10.13 -8.21 -5.50
C GLY A 171 -9.85 -9.11 -6.70
N MET A 172 -8.82 -9.97 -6.60
CA MET A 172 -8.49 -10.92 -7.67
C MET A 172 -9.59 -11.96 -7.92
N LEU A 173 -10.21 -12.46 -6.87
CA LEU A 173 -11.34 -13.38 -7.00
C LEU A 173 -12.51 -12.71 -7.72
N ILE A 174 -12.85 -11.47 -7.38
CA ILE A 174 -13.93 -10.72 -8.03
C ILE A 174 -13.63 -10.55 -9.54
N ILE A 175 -12.40 -10.15 -9.87
CA ILE A 175 -12.00 -9.93 -11.27
C ILE A 175 -11.97 -11.24 -12.05
N SER A 176 -11.63 -12.37 -11.42
CA SER A 176 -11.63 -13.70 -12.05
C SER A 176 -13.03 -14.30 -12.19
N GLY A 177 -14.10 -13.54 -11.93
CA GLY A 177 -15.48 -13.96 -12.12
C GLY A 177 -16.19 -14.55 -10.91
N PHE A 178 -15.66 -14.32 -9.69
CA PHE A 178 -16.32 -14.76 -8.46
C PHE A 178 -17.72 -14.16 -8.33
N LYS A 179 -18.73 -15.02 -8.24
CA LYS A 179 -20.13 -14.59 -8.27
C LYS A 179 -20.45 -13.73 -7.06
N MET A 180 -21.08 -12.56 -7.28
CA MET A 180 -21.46 -11.61 -6.22
C MET A 180 -22.31 -12.22 -5.10
N ARG A 181 -23.08 -13.27 -5.39
CA ARG A 181 -23.83 -14.01 -4.37
C ARG A 181 -22.92 -14.64 -3.30
N TRP A 182 -21.77 -15.16 -3.69
CA TRP A 182 -20.80 -15.74 -2.76
C TRP A 182 -20.12 -14.67 -1.93
N LEU A 183 -19.82 -13.53 -2.56
CA LEU A 183 -19.28 -12.37 -1.84
C LEU A 183 -20.27 -11.86 -0.79
N ALA A 184 -21.55 -11.73 -1.14
CA ALA A 184 -22.60 -11.36 -0.20
C ALA A 184 -22.72 -12.37 0.97
N MET A 185 -22.64 -13.68 0.68
CA MET A 185 -22.63 -14.72 1.69
C MET A 185 -21.42 -14.62 2.64
N LEU A 186 -20.21 -14.43 2.09
CA LEU A 186 -18.99 -14.27 2.88
C LEU A 186 -19.04 -12.99 3.74
N SER A 187 -19.50 -11.87 3.16
CA SER A 187 -19.67 -10.62 3.90
C SER A 187 -20.72 -10.76 4.99
N GLY A 188 -21.84 -11.42 4.73
CA GLY A 188 -22.85 -11.72 5.73
C GLY A 188 -22.33 -12.61 6.86
N ALA A 189 -21.62 -13.68 6.51
CA ALA A 189 -20.96 -14.55 7.50
C ALA A 189 -19.94 -13.79 8.35
N PHE A 190 -19.14 -12.90 7.73
CA PHE A 190 -18.19 -12.07 8.43
C PHE A 190 -18.87 -11.14 9.44
N VAL A 191 -19.97 -10.47 9.06
CA VAL A 191 -20.76 -9.60 9.96
C VAL A 191 -21.31 -10.42 11.13
N VAL A 192 -21.84 -11.60 10.89
CA VAL A 192 -22.36 -12.49 11.95
C VAL A 192 -21.26 -12.94 12.89
N LEU A 193 -20.02 -13.16 12.38
CA LEU A 193 -18.89 -13.58 13.17
C LEU A 193 -18.14 -12.43 13.87
N LEU A 194 -18.45 -11.15 13.56
CA LEU A 194 -17.80 -10.00 14.20
C LEU A 194 -17.85 -10.03 15.73
N PRO A 195 -18.95 -10.38 16.41
CA PRO A 195 -18.98 -10.46 17.87
C PRO A 195 -18.02 -11.53 18.42
N ALA A 196 -17.93 -12.69 17.76
CA ALA A 196 -16.99 -13.74 18.13
C ALA A 196 -15.54 -13.32 17.91
N PHE A 197 -15.28 -12.63 16.80
CA PHE A 197 -13.97 -12.05 16.51
C PHE A 197 -13.56 -11.04 17.58
N TRP A 198 -14.49 -10.17 18.00
CA TRP A 198 -14.25 -9.20 19.07
C TRP A 198 -13.81 -9.85 20.38
N MET A 199 -14.36 -11.01 20.73
CA MET A 199 -13.99 -11.75 21.96
C MET A 199 -12.56 -12.30 21.89
N ILE A 200 -12.07 -12.66 20.71
CA ILE A 200 -10.74 -13.25 20.51
C ILE A 200 -9.63 -12.19 20.43
N LEU A 201 -9.97 -10.94 20.08
CA LEU A 201 -9.01 -9.84 19.97
C LEU A 201 -8.36 -9.53 21.32
N LYS A 202 -7.04 -9.29 21.29
CA LYS A 202 -6.29 -8.79 22.45
C LYS A 202 -6.68 -7.36 22.78
N GLU A 203 -6.53 -6.94 24.03
CA GLU A 203 -6.97 -5.61 24.48
C GLU A 203 -6.30 -4.47 23.71
N TYR A 204 -5.02 -4.58 23.32
CA TYR A 204 -4.38 -3.54 22.51
C TYR A 204 -5.02 -3.41 21.11
N GLN A 205 -5.54 -4.50 20.52
CA GLN A 205 -6.23 -4.48 19.23
C GLN A 205 -7.63 -3.86 19.36
N LYS A 206 -8.36 -4.22 20.42
CA LYS A 206 -9.65 -3.60 20.75
C LYS A 206 -9.48 -2.11 21.00
N ASN A 207 -8.43 -1.70 21.72
CA ASN A 207 -8.16 -0.30 21.98
C ASN A 207 -7.87 0.49 20.69
N ARG A 208 -7.12 -0.08 19.75
CA ARG A 208 -6.93 0.55 18.43
C ARG A 208 -8.23 0.80 17.68
N ILE A 209 -9.16 -0.17 17.73
CA ILE A 209 -10.48 -0.03 17.09
C ILE A 209 -11.32 1.03 17.81
N ARG A 210 -11.34 1.02 19.15
CA ARG A 210 -12.06 2.02 19.95
C ARG A 210 -11.56 3.44 19.68
N VAL A 211 -10.24 3.63 19.73
CA VAL A 211 -9.60 4.93 19.48
C VAL A 211 -9.76 5.39 18.03
N PHE A 212 -9.83 4.46 17.07
CA PHE A 212 -10.14 4.81 15.68
C PHE A 212 -11.58 5.35 15.53
N LEU A 213 -12.55 4.77 16.25
CA LEU A 213 -13.96 5.21 16.23
C LEU A 213 -14.14 6.48 17.07
N ASP A 214 -13.48 6.56 18.20
CA ASP A 214 -13.56 7.69 19.12
C ASP A 214 -12.16 8.03 19.66
N PRO A 215 -11.42 8.93 18.99
CA PRO A 215 -10.08 9.32 19.40
C PRO A 215 -10.02 10.02 20.76
N GLU A 216 -11.15 10.55 21.25
CA GLU A 216 -11.23 11.24 22.54
C GLU A 216 -11.11 10.28 23.74
N LEU A 217 -11.23 8.98 23.53
CA LEU A 217 -11.01 7.97 24.57
C LEU A 217 -9.56 7.92 25.06
N ASP A 218 -8.58 8.33 24.24
CA ASP A 218 -7.18 8.38 24.60
C ASP A 218 -6.49 9.60 23.97
N PRO A 219 -6.82 10.82 24.39
CA PRO A 219 -6.40 12.07 23.75
C PRO A 219 -4.91 12.36 23.90
N PHE A 220 -4.19 11.70 24.82
CA PHE A 220 -2.76 11.87 25.04
C PHE A 220 -1.92 10.67 24.58
N GLY A 221 -2.55 9.57 24.18
CA GLY A 221 -1.90 8.37 23.67
C GLY A 221 -2.21 8.12 22.19
N ALA A 222 -2.81 6.98 21.88
CA ALA A 222 -3.09 6.57 20.50
C ALA A 222 -4.03 7.51 19.75
N GLY A 223 -4.97 8.20 20.44
CA GLY A 223 -5.88 9.18 19.86
C GLY A 223 -5.24 10.51 19.51
N TYR A 224 -4.12 10.87 20.18
CA TYR A 224 -3.43 12.15 19.96
C TYR A 224 -3.12 12.41 18.48
N HIS A 225 -2.53 11.43 17.80
CA HIS A 225 -2.13 11.55 16.41
C HIS A 225 -3.32 11.80 15.48
N VAL A 226 -4.45 11.12 15.73
CA VAL A 226 -5.69 11.28 14.94
C VAL A 226 -6.30 12.66 15.17
N ILE A 227 -6.32 13.13 16.42
CA ILE A 227 -6.83 14.46 16.78
C ILE A 227 -5.98 15.55 16.14
N GLN A 228 -4.65 15.47 16.26
CA GLN A 228 -3.75 16.45 15.66
C GLN A 228 -3.82 16.46 14.13
N SER A 229 -3.97 15.30 13.48
CA SER A 229 -4.15 15.24 12.03
C SER A 229 -5.46 15.89 11.58
N LYS A 230 -6.57 15.69 12.31
CA LYS A 230 -7.83 16.37 12.04
C LYS A 230 -7.72 17.89 12.20
N ILE A 231 -7.02 18.36 13.25
CA ILE A 231 -6.77 19.79 13.48
C ILE A 231 -5.90 20.35 12.33
N ALA A 232 -4.86 19.65 11.91
CA ALA A 232 -4.00 20.07 10.81
C ALA A 232 -4.82 20.25 9.53
N ILE A 233 -5.55 19.21 9.10
CA ILE A 233 -6.39 19.25 7.89
C ILE A 233 -7.42 20.37 7.97
N GLY A 234 -8.13 20.48 9.10
CA GLY A 234 -9.18 21.49 9.30
C GLY A 234 -8.64 22.92 9.27
N SER A 235 -7.41 23.12 9.76
CA SER A 235 -6.76 24.43 9.80
C SER A 235 -6.37 24.97 8.43
N GLY A 236 -6.25 24.11 7.40
CA GLY A 236 -5.90 24.51 6.03
C GLY A 236 -7.04 25.15 5.25
N LEU A 237 -8.29 25.00 5.68
CA LEU A 237 -9.45 25.57 5.00
C LEU A 237 -9.48 25.22 3.50
N LEU A 238 -9.83 26.22 2.63
CA LEU A 238 -9.93 26.02 1.17
C LEU A 238 -8.57 26.02 0.45
N THR A 239 -7.71 26.96 0.77
CA THR A 239 -6.48 27.24 0.00
C THR A 239 -5.20 26.81 0.70
N GLY A 240 -5.29 26.39 1.95
CA GLY A 240 -4.14 26.07 2.79
C GLY A 240 -3.49 27.30 3.41
N LYS A 241 -2.55 27.05 4.31
CA LYS A 241 -1.72 28.08 4.97
C LYS A 241 -0.55 28.52 4.10
N GLY A 242 -0.25 27.78 3.04
CA GLY A 242 0.92 27.97 2.18
C GLY A 242 2.04 26.95 2.48
N TRP A 243 2.88 26.74 1.47
CA TRP A 243 4.02 25.82 1.56
C TRP A 243 5.02 26.31 2.62
N PHE A 244 5.53 25.41 3.44
CA PHE A 244 6.36 25.68 4.63
C PHE A 244 5.66 26.50 5.75
N SER A 245 4.35 26.70 5.69
CA SER A 245 3.61 27.52 6.65
C SER A 245 2.67 26.71 7.55
N GLY A 246 2.77 25.37 7.52
CA GLY A 246 2.01 24.47 8.37
C GLY A 246 2.44 24.57 9.82
N THR A 247 1.57 25.04 10.72
CA THR A 247 1.93 25.20 12.14
C THR A 247 2.00 23.87 12.86
N GLN A 248 1.11 22.91 12.53
CA GLN A 248 1.09 21.59 13.17
C GLN A 248 2.30 20.74 12.76
N SER A 249 2.69 20.82 11.49
CA SER A 249 3.84 20.10 10.94
C SER A 249 5.17 20.71 11.38
N GLN A 250 5.32 22.04 11.34
CA GLN A 250 6.58 22.72 11.65
C GLN A 250 6.90 22.72 13.15
N LEU A 251 5.90 22.77 14.02
CA LEU A 251 6.08 22.75 15.49
C LEU A 251 6.14 21.32 16.06
N ASN A 252 6.17 20.29 15.19
CA ASN A 252 6.21 18.87 15.57
C ASN A 252 5.07 18.42 16.50
N PHE A 253 3.90 19.07 16.44
CA PHE A 253 2.69 18.59 17.10
C PHE A 253 2.16 17.30 16.47
N LEU A 254 2.50 17.05 15.21
CA LEU A 254 2.14 15.83 14.47
C LEU A 254 3.38 14.94 14.35
N PRO A 255 3.55 13.92 15.20
CA PRO A 255 4.62 12.94 15.07
C PRO A 255 4.52 12.19 13.75
N GLU A 256 5.66 11.72 13.21
CA GLU A 256 5.73 10.98 11.93
C GLU A 256 4.98 11.71 10.79
N ASN A 257 5.07 13.06 10.76
CA ASN A 257 4.41 13.91 9.79
C ASN A 257 4.89 13.68 8.36
N HIS A 258 6.12 13.21 8.17
CA HIS A 258 6.74 12.94 6.87
C HIS A 258 6.42 11.55 6.30
N THR A 259 5.82 10.65 7.09
CA THR A 259 5.44 9.28 6.69
C THR A 259 3.94 9.06 6.82
N ASP A 260 3.47 8.73 8.01
CA ASP A 260 2.10 8.29 8.27
C ASP A 260 1.07 9.43 8.11
N PHE A 261 1.47 10.67 8.36
CA PHE A 261 0.58 11.83 8.37
C PHE A 261 0.90 12.88 7.28
N VAL A 262 1.62 12.50 6.22
CA VAL A 262 1.96 13.42 5.11
C VAL A 262 0.72 14.01 4.44
N PHE A 263 -0.40 13.27 4.40
CA PHE A 263 -1.66 13.76 3.90
C PHE A 263 -2.27 14.86 4.78
N ALA A 264 -2.04 14.83 6.09
CA ALA A 264 -2.45 15.90 6.98
C ALA A 264 -1.63 17.17 6.75
N VAL A 265 -0.34 17.03 6.46
CA VAL A 265 0.51 18.16 6.04
C VAL A 265 -0.01 18.77 4.72
N ALA A 266 -0.38 17.92 3.74
CA ALA A 266 -0.99 18.39 2.49
C ALA A 266 -2.29 19.17 2.74
N GLY A 267 -3.15 18.68 3.63
CA GLY A 267 -4.39 19.37 4.01
C GLY A 267 -4.14 20.70 4.70
N GLU A 268 -3.13 20.81 5.55
CA GLU A 268 -2.76 22.03 6.25
C GLU A 268 -2.15 23.09 5.30
N GLU A 269 -1.23 22.68 4.44
CA GLU A 269 -0.45 23.61 3.60
C GLU A 269 -1.15 23.98 2.29
N PHE A 270 -1.80 23.01 1.64
CA PHE A 270 -2.47 23.22 0.35
C PHE A 270 -4.00 23.28 0.46
N GLY A 271 -4.55 23.04 1.65
CA GLY A 271 -5.99 23.12 1.91
C GLY A 271 -6.80 22.08 1.14
N PHE A 272 -8.11 22.32 1.11
CA PHE A 272 -9.06 21.44 0.42
C PHE A 272 -8.77 21.29 -1.08
N ILE A 273 -8.37 22.37 -1.75
CA ILE A 273 -8.05 22.37 -3.19
C ILE A 273 -6.85 21.43 -3.45
N GLY A 274 -5.78 21.54 -2.66
CA GLY A 274 -4.61 20.67 -2.81
C GLY A 274 -4.93 19.19 -2.58
N VAL A 275 -5.75 18.91 -1.56
CA VAL A 275 -6.24 17.54 -1.30
C VAL A 275 -7.06 17.02 -2.48
N CYS A 276 -7.96 17.83 -3.05
CA CYS A 276 -8.73 17.45 -4.23
C CYS A 276 -7.84 17.15 -5.44
N VAL A 277 -6.77 17.92 -5.67
CA VAL A 277 -5.80 17.66 -6.73
C VAL A 277 -5.09 16.32 -6.52
N ILE A 278 -4.65 16.01 -5.30
CA ILE A 278 -4.02 14.74 -4.97
C ILE A 278 -4.99 13.58 -5.23
N LEU A 279 -6.23 13.67 -4.73
CA LEU A 279 -7.25 12.64 -4.96
C LEU A 279 -7.60 12.47 -6.44
N PHE A 280 -7.65 13.56 -7.20
CA PHE A 280 -7.89 13.54 -8.64
C PHE A 280 -6.76 12.81 -9.38
N LEU A 281 -5.51 13.06 -9.03
CA LEU A 281 -4.36 12.37 -9.61
C LEU A 281 -4.40 10.86 -9.29
N TYR A 282 -4.75 10.46 -8.06
CA TYR A 282 -5.00 9.06 -7.74
C TYR A 282 -6.15 8.47 -8.56
N GLY A 283 -7.23 9.25 -8.75
CA GLY A 283 -8.35 8.88 -9.61
C GLY A 283 -7.91 8.60 -11.06
N ILE A 284 -7.02 9.42 -11.61
CA ILE A 284 -6.43 9.20 -12.95
C ILE A 284 -5.66 7.88 -12.96
N ILE A 285 -4.82 7.61 -11.98
CA ILE A 285 -4.02 6.37 -11.91
C ILE A 285 -4.94 5.15 -11.89
N ILE A 286 -5.94 5.15 -11.02
CA ILE A 286 -6.90 4.04 -10.90
C ILE A 286 -7.66 3.87 -12.22
N TRP A 287 -8.19 4.94 -12.79
CA TRP A 287 -8.92 4.91 -14.06
C TRP A 287 -8.07 4.36 -15.20
N ARG A 288 -6.82 4.85 -15.34
CA ARG A 288 -5.91 4.35 -16.40
C ARG A 288 -5.50 2.90 -16.15
N GLY A 289 -5.25 2.52 -14.90
CA GLY A 289 -4.96 1.14 -14.53
C GLY A 289 -6.09 0.19 -14.90
N LEU A 290 -7.34 0.55 -14.58
CA LEU A 290 -8.53 -0.22 -14.99
C LEU A 290 -8.68 -0.27 -16.51
N THR A 291 -8.43 0.84 -17.22
CA THR A 291 -8.49 0.87 -18.68
C THR A 291 -7.45 -0.07 -19.30
N ILE A 292 -6.22 -0.09 -18.75
CA ILE A 292 -5.16 -1.01 -19.20
C ILE A 292 -5.57 -2.46 -18.91
N ALA A 293 -6.14 -2.74 -17.75
CA ALA A 293 -6.62 -4.07 -17.39
C ALA A 293 -7.70 -4.58 -18.35
N LEU A 294 -8.69 -3.74 -18.66
CA LEU A 294 -9.79 -4.09 -19.58
C LEU A 294 -9.33 -4.32 -21.02
N ASN A 295 -8.21 -3.73 -21.44
CA ASN A 295 -7.64 -3.88 -22.77
C ASN A 295 -6.46 -4.86 -22.81
N ALA A 296 -6.21 -5.61 -21.73
CA ALA A 296 -5.16 -6.61 -21.71
C ALA A 296 -5.47 -7.78 -22.66
N GLU A 297 -4.43 -8.35 -23.25
CA GLU A 297 -4.57 -9.44 -24.24
C GLU A 297 -4.90 -10.79 -23.60
N ASP A 298 -4.60 -10.95 -22.30
CA ASP A 298 -4.79 -12.20 -21.57
C ASP A 298 -5.27 -11.98 -20.13
N ASP A 299 -5.84 -13.00 -19.52
CA ASP A 299 -6.35 -12.97 -18.14
C ASP A 299 -5.27 -12.66 -17.11
N PHE A 300 -4.03 -13.10 -17.37
CA PHE A 300 -2.90 -12.79 -16.48
C PHE A 300 -2.58 -11.29 -16.47
N GLY A 301 -2.54 -10.67 -17.66
CA GLY A 301 -2.34 -9.23 -17.80
C GLY A 301 -3.47 -8.42 -17.17
N THR A 302 -4.72 -8.84 -17.34
CA THR A 302 -5.91 -8.24 -16.74
C THR A 302 -5.80 -8.24 -15.21
N LEU A 303 -5.54 -9.41 -14.62
CA LEU A 303 -5.41 -9.58 -13.17
C LEU A 303 -4.22 -8.80 -12.59
N LEU A 304 -3.08 -8.81 -13.28
CA LEU A 304 -1.88 -8.10 -12.88
C LEU A 304 -2.09 -6.58 -12.89
N ALA A 305 -2.62 -6.03 -13.99
CA ALA A 305 -2.83 -4.60 -14.14
C ALA A 305 -3.87 -4.06 -13.16
N CYS A 306 -4.99 -4.75 -12.99
CA CYS A 306 -6.08 -4.27 -12.13
C CYS A 306 -5.65 -4.15 -10.66
N LEU A 307 -4.83 -5.06 -10.15
CA LEU A 307 -4.48 -5.08 -8.73
C LEU A 307 -3.19 -4.38 -8.37
N LEU A 308 -2.22 -4.29 -9.26
CA LEU A 308 -1.04 -3.46 -9.03
C LEU A 308 -1.41 -1.99 -8.79
N TYR A 309 -2.48 -1.51 -9.46
CA TYR A 309 -2.96 -0.13 -9.32
C TYR A 309 -3.92 0.08 -8.15
N THR A 310 -4.53 -0.98 -7.61
CA THR A 310 -5.50 -0.90 -6.50
C THR A 310 -4.90 -1.33 -5.16
N SER A 311 -3.68 -1.89 -5.15
CA SER A 311 -3.01 -2.21 -3.90
C SER A 311 -2.58 -0.92 -3.19
N PRO A 312 -2.76 -0.82 -1.85
CA PRO A 312 -2.25 0.32 -1.11
C PRO A 312 -0.73 0.42 -1.28
N SER A 313 -0.25 1.65 -1.46
CA SER A 313 1.18 1.91 -1.52
C SER A 313 1.87 1.37 -0.26
N PRO A 314 3.07 0.78 -0.38
CA PRO A 314 3.86 0.45 0.80
C PRO A 314 4.06 1.72 1.64
N ARG A 315 3.87 1.59 2.93
CA ARG A 315 4.26 2.66 3.86
C ARG A 315 5.77 2.66 3.96
N ASP A 316 6.32 3.82 3.82
CA ASP A 316 7.76 4.06 3.97
C ASP A 316 8.25 3.82 5.38
#